data_aec526d1b8d71d131534d0fef719eb5c
#
_entry.id   aec526d1b8d71d131534d0fef719eb5c
#
_cell.length_a   1.000
_cell.length_b   1.000
_cell.length_c   1.000
_cell.angle_alpha   90.00
_cell.angle_beta   90.00
_cell.angle_gamma   90.00
#
_symmetry.space_group_name_H-M   'P 1'
#
loop_
_entity.id
_entity.type
_entity.pdbx_description
1 polymer ?
#
loop_
_entity_poly.entity_id
_entity_poly.type
_entity_poly.pdbx_seq_one_letter_code
_entity_poly.pdbx_strand_id
1 'polypeptide(L)'
;VTFLEFRDVHKHYGSHEVLAGIDLSIERHQVVSLIGASGSGKSTLLRCANALEPITSGQIRLDGDVVSGPGVDLNGLRRRVGMVFQSYNLFPHMTVRDNITLAPRKVSGLSRAEAEARADELLARVGLTDRAGYYPDQLSGGQQQRAAIVRSLAMDPEVVLLDEITSALDPELVAEVLTIVRELARDGMTMMLATHEMGFAREVSDLVVFLDQGAILEQGPPEQVFDDPVQARTREFLRMVTEPAA
;
A
#
# COMPACT_ATOMS: atom_id res chain seq x y z
N VAL A 1 15.37 13.97 2.42
CA VAL A 1 15.66 13.77 0.97
C VAL A 1 14.54 12.94 0.38
N THR A 2 13.91 13.45 -0.68
CA THR A 2 12.80 12.76 -1.38
C THR A 2 13.24 11.37 -1.84
N PHE A 3 12.44 10.36 -1.51
CA PHE A 3 12.73 8.96 -1.81
C PHE A 3 11.82 8.39 -2.90
N LEU A 4 10.50 8.59 -2.79
CA LEU A 4 9.53 8.30 -3.86
C LEU A 4 8.88 9.61 -4.28
N GLU A 5 8.93 9.92 -5.58
CA GLU A 5 8.47 11.20 -6.11
C GLU A 5 7.57 11.01 -7.32
N PHE A 6 6.47 11.71 -7.33
CA PHE A 6 5.55 11.85 -8.45
C PHE A 6 5.64 13.29 -8.94
N ARG A 7 5.88 13.50 -10.23
CA ARG A 7 5.98 14.81 -10.89
C ARG A 7 4.99 14.89 -12.02
N ASP A 8 4.00 15.76 -11.86
CA ASP A 8 2.97 16.03 -12.86
C ASP A 8 2.39 14.74 -13.47
N VAL A 9 2.03 13.77 -12.59
CA VAL A 9 1.61 12.44 -13.01
C VAL A 9 0.16 12.46 -13.46
N HIS A 10 -0.08 12.07 -14.71
CA HIS A 10 -1.40 11.90 -15.29
C HIS A 10 -1.67 10.45 -15.66
N LYS A 11 -2.90 10.01 -15.46
CA LYS A 11 -3.38 8.69 -15.90
C LYS A 11 -4.75 8.80 -16.53
N HIS A 12 -4.85 8.30 -17.76
CA HIS A 12 -6.12 8.20 -18.49
C HIS A 12 -6.48 6.73 -18.77
N TYR A 13 -7.76 6.43 -18.74
CA TYR A 13 -8.36 5.22 -19.30
C TYR A 13 -9.31 5.64 -20.43
N GLY A 14 -8.85 5.52 -21.67
CA GLY A 14 -9.54 6.11 -22.81
C GLY A 14 -9.63 7.64 -22.68
N SER A 15 -10.85 8.19 -22.69
CA SER A 15 -11.09 9.62 -22.50
C SER A 15 -11.24 10.06 -21.03
N HIS A 16 -11.26 9.10 -20.08
CA HIS A 16 -11.45 9.41 -18.68
C HIS A 16 -10.11 9.61 -17.97
N GLU A 17 -9.89 10.82 -17.46
CA GLU A 17 -8.72 11.15 -16.65
C GLU A 17 -8.97 10.75 -15.20
N VAL A 18 -8.10 9.89 -14.66
CA VAL A 18 -8.19 9.35 -13.28
C VAL A 18 -7.15 9.95 -12.36
N LEU A 19 -6.00 10.34 -12.90
CA LEU A 19 -5.00 11.15 -12.20
C LEU A 19 -4.72 12.40 -13.05
N ALA A 20 -4.81 13.56 -12.42
CA ALA A 20 -4.80 14.86 -13.09
C ALA A 20 -3.69 15.75 -12.48
N GLY A 21 -2.43 15.49 -12.87
CA GLY A 21 -1.29 16.29 -12.44
C GLY A 21 -0.93 16.06 -10.97
N ILE A 22 -0.60 14.83 -10.61
CA ILE A 22 -0.19 14.48 -9.24
C ILE A 22 1.26 14.88 -9.01
N ASP A 23 1.48 15.80 -8.06
CA ASP A 23 2.77 16.15 -7.49
C ASP A 23 2.82 15.70 -6.02
N LEU A 24 3.67 14.71 -5.71
CA LEU A 24 3.81 14.16 -4.36
C LEU A 24 5.26 13.73 -4.12
N SER A 25 5.78 14.10 -2.97
CA SER A 25 7.12 13.69 -2.52
C SER A 25 7.03 12.96 -1.19
N ILE A 26 7.66 11.80 -1.11
CA ILE A 26 7.68 10.92 0.06
C ILE A 26 9.14 10.72 0.47
N GLU A 27 9.43 10.89 1.75
CA GLU A 27 10.76 10.67 2.31
C GLU A 27 10.96 9.21 2.75
N ARG A 28 12.21 8.80 2.94
CA ARG A 28 12.49 7.48 3.57
C ARG A 28 11.91 7.44 4.97
N HIS A 29 11.37 6.28 5.34
CA HIS A 29 10.75 6.01 6.65
C HIS A 29 9.47 6.81 6.91
N GLN A 30 8.93 7.47 5.90
CA GLN A 30 7.67 8.21 6.00
C GLN A 30 6.48 7.31 5.70
N VAL A 31 5.42 7.46 6.48
CA VAL A 31 4.12 6.84 6.27
C VAL A 31 3.16 7.88 5.68
N VAL A 32 2.66 7.61 4.48
CA VAL A 32 1.75 8.50 3.75
C VAL A 32 0.38 7.84 3.61
N SER A 33 -0.66 8.46 4.15
CA SER A 33 -2.04 8.02 3.94
C SER A 33 -2.73 8.78 2.83
N LEU A 34 -3.28 8.05 1.87
CA LEU A 34 -4.18 8.56 0.84
C LEU A 34 -5.62 8.40 1.30
N ILE A 35 -6.32 9.52 1.47
CA ILE A 35 -7.74 9.55 1.81
C ILE A 35 -8.55 10.21 0.69
N GLY A 36 -9.85 9.96 0.65
CA GLY A 36 -10.73 10.52 -0.38
C GLY A 36 -11.86 9.55 -0.74
N ALA A 37 -12.84 10.05 -1.47
CA ALA A 37 -14.00 9.26 -1.89
C ALA A 37 -13.61 8.06 -2.78
N SER A 38 -14.51 7.08 -2.90
CA SER A 38 -14.34 6.01 -3.88
C SER A 38 -14.22 6.60 -5.29
N GLY A 39 -13.30 6.09 -6.09
CA GLY A 39 -13.03 6.60 -7.43
C GLY A 39 -12.17 7.87 -7.49
N SER A 40 -11.65 8.40 -6.38
CA SER A 40 -10.79 9.60 -6.39
C SER A 40 -9.38 9.39 -6.97
N GLY A 41 -8.98 8.15 -7.29
CA GLY A 41 -7.68 7.83 -7.88
C GLY A 41 -6.65 7.17 -6.95
N LYS A 42 -6.96 6.95 -5.65
CA LYS A 42 -6.03 6.38 -4.65
C LYS A 42 -5.36 5.08 -5.10
N SER A 43 -6.16 4.07 -5.42
CA SER A 43 -5.65 2.75 -5.88
C SER A 43 -4.88 2.85 -7.19
N THR A 44 -5.31 3.73 -8.10
CA THR A 44 -4.60 3.99 -9.36
C THR A 44 -3.23 4.59 -9.10
N LEU A 45 -3.12 5.56 -8.19
CA LEU A 45 -1.85 6.19 -7.81
C LEU A 45 -0.89 5.15 -7.22
N LEU A 46 -1.36 4.28 -6.31
CA LEU A 46 -0.56 3.17 -5.77
C LEU A 46 -0.09 2.22 -6.89
N ARG A 47 -0.97 1.84 -7.81
CA ARG A 47 -0.61 0.94 -8.93
C ARG A 47 0.34 1.57 -9.93
N CYS A 48 0.31 2.89 -10.08
CA CYS A 48 1.30 3.60 -10.89
C CYS A 48 2.69 3.60 -10.22
N ALA A 49 2.77 3.67 -8.88
CA ALA A 49 4.03 3.68 -8.13
C ALA A 49 4.88 2.42 -8.34
N ASN A 50 4.26 1.24 -8.51
CA ASN A 50 4.98 -0.01 -8.81
C ASN A 50 4.85 -0.47 -10.27
N ALA A 51 4.42 0.44 -11.14
CA ALA A 51 4.21 0.21 -12.58
C ALA A 51 3.31 -1.01 -12.90
N LEU A 52 2.32 -1.32 -12.04
CA LEU A 52 1.21 -2.20 -12.42
C LEU A 52 0.29 -1.50 -13.42
N GLU A 53 0.15 -0.18 -13.26
CA GLU A 53 -0.51 0.68 -14.23
C GLU A 53 0.52 1.67 -14.80
N PRO A 54 0.70 1.74 -16.13
CA PRO A 54 1.55 2.76 -16.72
C PRO A 54 0.89 4.13 -16.59
N ILE A 55 1.68 5.15 -16.28
CA ILE A 55 1.21 6.56 -16.35
C ILE A 55 1.03 6.99 -17.80
N THR A 56 0.18 7.99 -18.04
CA THR A 56 -0.02 8.57 -19.38
C THR A 56 1.02 9.65 -19.68
N SER A 57 1.32 10.50 -18.70
CA SER A 57 2.37 11.52 -18.77
C SER A 57 2.89 11.84 -17.37
N GLY A 58 3.92 12.67 -17.30
CA GLY A 58 4.63 12.96 -16.06
C GLY A 58 5.76 11.98 -15.78
N GLN A 59 6.20 11.90 -14.54
CA GLN A 59 7.33 11.06 -14.12
C GLN A 59 7.17 10.54 -12.70
N ILE A 60 7.57 9.28 -12.45
CA ILE A 60 7.74 8.72 -11.11
C ILE A 60 9.20 8.38 -10.91
N ARG A 61 9.75 8.74 -9.74
CA ARG A 61 11.13 8.46 -9.37
C ARG A 61 11.19 7.71 -8.03
N LEU A 62 12.12 6.78 -7.93
CA LEU A 62 12.45 6.07 -6.69
C LEU A 62 13.95 6.22 -6.45
N ASP A 63 14.31 6.85 -5.34
CA ASP A 63 15.70 7.13 -4.95
C ASP A 63 16.50 7.87 -6.06
N GLY A 64 15.84 8.81 -6.72
CA GLY A 64 16.41 9.58 -7.83
C GLY A 64 16.31 8.91 -9.21
N ASP A 65 16.12 7.60 -9.28
CA ASP A 65 15.97 6.86 -10.53
C ASP A 65 14.56 7.01 -11.11
N VAL A 66 14.45 7.23 -12.42
CA VAL A 66 13.15 7.22 -13.11
C VAL A 66 12.64 5.79 -13.22
N VAL A 67 11.46 5.55 -12.63
CA VAL A 67 10.83 4.22 -12.58
C VAL A 67 9.52 4.13 -13.36
N SER A 68 9.23 5.14 -14.18
CA SER A 68 8.06 5.21 -15.07
C SER A 68 8.48 5.36 -16.53
N GLY A 69 7.67 4.83 -17.45
CA GLY A 69 7.89 4.95 -18.89
C GLY A 69 8.61 3.74 -19.52
N PRO A 70 8.92 3.84 -20.84
CA PRO A 70 9.52 2.75 -21.59
C PRO A 70 10.93 2.39 -21.10
N GLY A 71 11.26 1.09 -21.10
CA GLY A 71 12.59 0.61 -20.79
C GLY A 71 12.91 0.42 -19.28
N VAL A 72 11.96 0.69 -18.40
CA VAL A 72 12.12 0.46 -16.96
C VAL A 72 12.22 -1.03 -16.64
N ASP A 73 13.18 -1.42 -15.80
CA ASP A 73 13.24 -2.77 -15.24
C ASP A 73 12.12 -2.98 -14.21
N LEU A 74 10.98 -3.49 -14.69
CA LEU A 74 9.82 -3.75 -13.85
C LEU A 74 10.08 -4.78 -12.76
N ASN A 75 10.97 -5.76 -13.00
CA ASN A 75 11.31 -6.74 -11.99
C ASN A 75 12.18 -6.12 -10.89
N GLY A 76 13.14 -5.29 -11.26
CA GLY A 76 13.93 -4.50 -10.33
C GLY A 76 13.06 -3.57 -9.50
N LEU A 77 12.15 -2.84 -10.13
CA LEU A 77 11.22 -1.95 -9.43
C LEU A 77 10.35 -2.71 -8.43
N ARG A 78 9.70 -3.81 -8.85
CA ARG A 78 8.78 -4.58 -8.01
C ARG A 78 9.46 -5.38 -6.89
N ARG A 79 10.77 -5.53 -6.92
CA ARG A 79 11.55 -5.99 -5.75
C ARG A 79 11.64 -4.92 -4.68
N ARG A 80 11.83 -3.66 -5.10
CA ARG A 80 12.00 -2.50 -4.22
C ARG A 80 10.66 -1.96 -3.69
N VAL A 81 9.58 -2.10 -4.47
CA VAL A 81 8.23 -1.59 -4.17
C VAL A 81 7.26 -2.73 -4.04
N GLY A 82 7.01 -3.17 -2.80
CA GLY A 82 6.00 -4.18 -2.48
C GLY A 82 4.58 -3.62 -2.56
N MET A 83 3.62 -4.49 -2.88
CA MET A 83 2.20 -4.09 -2.88
C MET A 83 1.33 -5.16 -2.26
N VAL A 84 0.40 -4.72 -1.42
CA VAL A 84 -0.66 -5.53 -0.81
C VAL A 84 -2.00 -4.99 -1.31
N PHE A 85 -2.84 -5.88 -1.80
CA PHE A 85 -4.11 -5.55 -2.42
C PHE A 85 -5.30 -5.77 -1.49
N GLN A 86 -6.40 -5.12 -1.76
CA GLN A 86 -7.68 -5.32 -1.11
C GLN A 86 -8.15 -6.79 -1.14
N SER A 87 -7.92 -7.51 -2.24
CA SER A 87 -8.40 -8.87 -2.48
C SER A 87 -7.35 -9.95 -2.19
N TYR A 88 -6.43 -9.73 -1.27
CA TYR A 88 -5.35 -10.63 -0.84
C TYR A 88 -4.44 -11.14 -1.97
N ASN A 89 -4.97 -11.58 -3.10
CA ASN A 89 -4.30 -12.07 -4.30
C ASN A 89 -3.30 -13.21 -4.04
N LEU A 90 -3.58 -14.07 -3.06
CA LEU A 90 -2.80 -15.29 -2.84
C LEU A 90 -3.06 -16.28 -3.99
N PHE A 91 -2.03 -17.03 -4.36
CA PHE A 91 -2.15 -18.12 -5.34
C PHE A 91 -2.94 -19.29 -4.70
N PRO A 92 -4.16 -19.59 -5.16
CA PRO A 92 -5.05 -20.53 -4.46
C PRO A 92 -4.55 -21.99 -4.50
N HIS A 93 -3.71 -22.33 -5.47
CA HIS A 93 -3.12 -23.66 -5.66
C HIS A 93 -1.78 -23.86 -4.93
N MET A 94 -1.36 -22.90 -4.14
CA MET A 94 -0.12 -22.90 -3.36
C MET A 94 -0.42 -22.77 -1.88
N THR A 95 0.40 -23.41 -1.04
CA THR A 95 0.35 -23.20 0.41
C THR A 95 0.73 -21.78 0.76
N VAL A 96 0.43 -21.34 2.00
CA VAL A 96 0.88 -20.04 2.52
C VAL A 96 2.39 -19.89 2.40
N ARG A 97 3.16 -20.90 2.83
CA ARG A 97 4.63 -20.91 2.71
C ARG A 97 5.09 -20.78 1.26
N ASP A 98 4.48 -21.54 0.34
CA ASP A 98 4.84 -21.45 -1.08
C ASP A 98 4.53 -20.10 -1.69
N ASN A 99 3.40 -19.47 -1.32
CA ASN A 99 3.06 -18.10 -1.70
C ASN A 99 4.15 -17.09 -1.28
N ILE A 100 4.68 -17.24 -0.06
CA ILE A 100 5.68 -16.33 0.50
C ILE A 100 7.05 -16.58 -0.13
N THR A 101 7.44 -17.86 -0.32
CA THR A 101 8.78 -18.23 -0.78
C THR A 101 8.98 -18.15 -2.29
N LEU A 102 7.89 -18.07 -3.08
CA LEU A 102 7.96 -18.10 -4.54
C LEU A 102 8.84 -16.98 -5.12
N ALA A 103 8.52 -15.72 -4.76
CA ALA A 103 9.24 -14.57 -5.32
C ALA A 103 10.69 -14.49 -4.83
N PRO A 104 11.02 -14.65 -3.54
CA PRO A 104 12.41 -14.71 -3.07
C PRO A 104 13.26 -15.74 -3.81
N ARG A 105 12.72 -16.93 -4.10
CA ARG A 105 13.43 -17.99 -4.82
C ARG A 105 13.56 -17.70 -6.32
N LYS A 106 12.50 -17.19 -6.95
CA LYS A 106 12.47 -17.03 -8.43
C LYS A 106 13.12 -15.73 -8.88
N VAL A 107 13.00 -14.67 -8.09
CA VAL A 107 13.42 -13.31 -8.46
C VAL A 107 14.73 -12.91 -7.78
N SER A 108 14.88 -13.21 -6.48
CA SER A 108 16.09 -12.86 -5.71
C SER A 108 17.13 -13.99 -5.68
N GLY A 109 16.79 -15.19 -6.22
CA GLY A 109 17.72 -16.30 -6.30
C GLY A 109 18.04 -16.98 -4.96
N LEU A 110 17.24 -16.76 -3.91
CA LEU A 110 17.44 -17.42 -2.64
C LEU A 110 17.28 -18.94 -2.78
N SER A 111 18.09 -19.69 -2.06
CA SER A 111 17.92 -21.12 -1.91
C SER A 111 16.56 -21.43 -1.23
N ARG A 112 16.10 -22.65 -1.36
CA ARG A 112 14.87 -23.09 -0.71
C ARG A 112 14.93 -22.88 0.82
N ALA A 113 16.04 -23.28 1.43
CA ALA A 113 16.24 -23.20 2.87
C ALA A 113 16.23 -21.74 3.37
N GLU A 114 16.90 -20.81 2.68
CA GLU A 114 16.91 -19.39 3.02
C GLU A 114 15.52 -18.77 2.89
N ALA A 115 14.80 -19.07 1.80
CA ALA A 115 13.45 -18.56 1.59
C ALA A 115 12.45 -19.12 2.61
N GLU A 116 12.55 -20.39 3.00
CA GLU A 116 11.71 -21.00 4.03
C GLU A 116 12.01 -20.42 5.42
N ALA A 117 13.28 -20.24 5.78
CA ALA A 117 13.65 -19.61 7.05
C ALA A 117 13.10 -18.19 7.16
N ARG A 118 13.22 -17.39 6.10
CA ARG A 118 12.64 -16.05 6.04
C ARG A 118 11.10 -16.07 6.13
N ALA A 119 10.45 -17.00 5.45
CA ALA A 119 9.00 -17.16 5.52
C ALA A 119 8.55 -17.52 6.94
N ASP A 120 9.26 -18.41 7.62
CA ASP A 120 8.93 -18.84 8.99
C ASP A 120 9.08 -17.67 9.99
N GLU A 121 10.13 -16.85 9.85
CA GLU A 121 10.30 -15.64 10.66
C GLU A 121 9.15 -14.65 10.46
N LEU A 122 8.80 -14.36 9.21
CA LEU A 122 7.72 -13.43 8.89
C LEU A 122 6.34 -13.96 9.31
N LEU A 123 6.09 -15.26 9.15
CA LEU A 123 4.85 -15.90 9.61
C LEU A 123 4.72 -15.86 11.15
N ALA A 124 5.82 -15.99 11.86
CA ALA A 124 5.83 -15.86 13.33
C ALA A 124 5.42 -14.44 13.77
N ARG A 125 5.92 -13.39 13.09
CA ARG A 125 5.56 -11.99 13.38
C ARG A 125 4.04 -11.72 13.26
N VAL A 126 3.36 -12.42 12.37
CA VAL A 126 1.91 -12.21 12.14
C VAL A 126 1.04 -13.33 12.75
N GLY A 127 1.59 -14.21 13.58
CA GLY A 127 0.86 -15.27 14.27
C GLY A 127 0.30 -16.34 13.32
N LEU A 128 1.00 -16.66 12.23
CA LEU A 128 0.57 -17.65 11.24
C LEU A 128 1.52 -18.85 11.10
N THR A 129 2.40 -19.09 12.05
CA THR A 129 3.36 -20.21 12.02
C THR A 129 2.67 -21.55 11.76
N ASP A 130 1.57 -21.82 12.48
CA ASP A 130 0.81 -23.08 12.37
C ASP A 130 0.00 -23.18 11.06
N ARG A 131 -0.06 -22.12 10.29
CA ARG A 131 -0.81 -22.02 9.02
C ARG A 131 0.07 -22.08 7.79
N ALA A 132 1.37 -22.23 7.94
CA ALA A 132 2.33 -22.24 6.83
C ALA A 132 2.01 -23.27 5.72
N GLY A 133 1.52 -24.45 6.13
CA GLY A 133 1.13 -25.54 5.20
C GLY A 133 -0.31 -25.46 4.68
N TYR A 134 -1.11 -24.47 5.05
CA TYR A 134 -2.50 -24.33 4.66
C TYR A 134 -2.62 -23.66 3.30
N TYR A 135 -3.70 -23.96 2.58
CA TYR A 135 -4.08 -23.25 1.35
C TYR A 135 -4.93 -22.03 1.66
N PRO A 136 -4.99 -21.02 0.77
CA PRO A 136 -5.74 -19.79 1.02
C PRO A 136 -7.21 -20.00 1.40
N ASP A 137 -7.90 -20.98 0.80
CA ASP A 137 -9.29 -21.33 1.08
C ASP A 137 -9.54 -21.92 2.49
N GLN A 138 -8.48 -22.33 3.17
CA GLN A 138 -8.50 -22.84 4.54
C GLN A 138 -8.28 -21.75 5.59
N LEU A 139 -8.09 -20.49 5.16
CA LEU A 139 -7.79 -19.36 6.01
C LEU A 139 -8.99 -18.39 6.11
N SER A 140 -9.16 -17.76 7.28
CA SER A 140 -10.06 -16.61 7.38
C SER A 140 -9.56 -15.42 6.55
N GLY A 141 -10.43 -14.44 6.26
CA GLY A 141 -10.07 -13.23 5.52
C GLY A 141 -8.88 -12.47 6.15
N GLY A 142 -8.90 -12.29 7.49
CA GLY A 142 -7.79 -11.66 8.20
C GLY A 142 -6.49 -12.46 8.14
N GLN A 143 -6.57 -13.81 8.17
CA GLN A 143 -5.38 -14.67 7.99
C GLN A 143 -4.83 -14.57 6.56
N GLN A 144 -5.70 -14.52 5.55
CA GLN A 144 -5.29 -14.32 4.16
C GLN A 144 -4.61 -12.95 3.97
N GLN A 145 -5.16 -11.89 4.57
CA GLN A 145 -4.59 -10.56 4.50
C GLN A 145 -3.21 -10.50 5.18
N ARG A 146 -3.08 -11.10 6.37
CA ARG A 146 -1.77 -11.19 7.05
C ARG A 146 -0.75 -11.96 6.20
N ALA A 147 -1.15 -13.06 5.57
CA ALA A 147 -0.29 -13.80 4.65
C ALA A 147 0.10 -12.99 3.41
N ALA A 148 -0.81 -12.16 2.87
CA ALA A 148 -0.53 -11.26 1.74
C ALA A 148 0.48 -10.16 2.11
N ILE A 149 0.38 -9.60 3.31
CA ILE A 149 1.36 -8.64 3.84
C ILE A 149 2.74 -9.31 3.95
N VAL A 150 2.82 -10.47 4.58
CA VAL A 150 4.07 -11.24 4.74
C VAL A 150 4.69 -11.59 3.37
N ARG A 151 3.88 -11.98 2.41
CA ARG A 151 4.36 -12.25 1.03
C ARG A 151 5.02 -11.02 0.41
N SER A 152 4.46 -9.83 0.62
CA SER A 152 5.05 -8.58 0.14
C SER A 152 6.38 -8.28 0.84
N LEU A 153 6.43 -8.46 2.18
CA LEU A 153 7.63 -8.23 2.99
C LEU A 153 8.76 -9.24 2.71
N ALA A 154 8.44 -10.44 2.20
CA ALA A 154 9.43 -11.47 1.92
C ALA A 154 10.47 -11.07 0.87
N MET A 155 10.16 -10.07 0.05
CA MET A 155 11.09 -9.51 -0.96
C MET A 155 12.03 -8.43 -0.40
N ASP A 156 11.91 -8.04 0.88
CA ASP A 156 12.65 -6.96 1.51
C ASP A 156 12.48 -5.61 0.79
N PRO A 157 11.24 -5.17 0.60
CA PRO A 157 10.98 -3.96 -0.16
C PRO A 157 11.43 -2.72 0.60
N GLU A 158 11.83 -1.68 -0.16
CA GLU A 158 12.16 -0.36 0.39
C GLU A 158 10.90 0.48 0.65
N VAL A 159 9.81 0.17 -0.06
CA VAL A 159 8.48 0.81 0.09
C VAL A 159 7.40 -0.27 0.07
N VAL A 160 6.40 -0.15 0.92
CA VAL A 160 5.19 -0.99 0.90
C VAL A 160 3.97 -0.15 0.58
N LEU A 161 3.26 -0.55 -0.48
CA LEU A 161 2.00 0.05 -0.92
C LEU A 161 0.84 -0.80 -0.40
N LEU A 162 -0.11 -0.19 0.31
CA LEU A 162 -1.25 -0.86 0.93
C LEU A 162 -2.55 -0.31 0.33
N ASP A 163 -3.23 -1.10 -0.51
CA ASP A 163 -4.45 -0.68 -1.22
C ASP A 163 -5.69 -1.20 -0.51
N GLU A 164 -6.31 -0.37 0.35
CA GLU A 164 -7.57 -0.64 1.09
C GLU A 164 -7.60 -2.02 1.77
N ILE A 165 -6.52 -2.37 2.45
CA ILE A 165 -6.26 -3.72 2.97
C ILE A 165 -7.24 -4.22 4.05
N THR A 166 -8.12 -3.36 4.56
CA THR A 166 -9.11 -3.69 5.60
C THR A 166 -10.54 -3.77 5.07
N SER A 167 -10.81 -3.27 3.86
CA SER A 167 -12.17 -3.07 3.34
C SER A 167 -12.96 -4.37 3.10
N ALA A 168 -12.28 -5.51 2.97
CA ALA A 168 -12.89 -6.84 2.79
C ALA A 168 -12.95 -7.66 4.10
N LEU A 169 -12.67 -7.04 5.26
CA LEU A 169 -12.57 -7.71 6.55
C LEU A 169 -13.70 -7.34 7.48
N ASP A 170 -14.09 -8.30 8.33
CA ASP A 170 -14.96 -8.02 9.47
C ASP A 170 -14.26 -7.07 10.46
N PRO A 171 -15.00 -6.20 11.19
CA PRO A 171 -14.43 -5.21 12.10
C PRO A 171 -13.46 -5.78 13.15
N GLU A 172 -13.69 -6.99 13.64
CA GLU A 172 -12.81 -7.65 14.61
C GLU A 172 -11.43 -7.97 14.00
N LEU A 173 -11.39 -8.33 12.71
CA LEU A 173 -10.16 -8.68 12.00
C LEU A 173 -9.38 -7.45 11.51
N VAL A 174 -10.07 -6.31 11.34
CA VAL A 174 -9.44 -5.02 10.98
C VAL A 174 -8.35 -4.66 11.97
N ALA A 175 -8.64 -4.74 13.28
CA ALA A 175 -7.71 -4.36 14.34
C ALA A 175 -6.39 -5.17 14.29
N GLU A 176 -6.47 -6.48 13.98
CA GLU A 176 -5.31 -7.36 13.87
C GLU A 176 -4.39 -6.94 12.71
N VAL A 177 -4.98 -6.65 11.54
CA VAL A 177 -4.23 -6.22 10.35
C VAL A 177 -3.60 -4.85 10.56
N LEU A 178 -4.34 -3.90 11.14
CA LEU A 178 -3.83 -2.56 11.43
C LEU A 178 -2.69 -2.59 12.47
N THR A 179 -2.70 -3.55 13.40
CA THR A 179 -1.59 -3.73 14.35
C THR A 179 -0.28 -4.05 13.63
N ILE A 180 -0.32 -4.92 12.62
CA ILE A 180 0.87 -5.24 11.80
C ILE A 180 1.39 -3.99 11.09
N VAL A 181 0.50 -3.18 10.52
CA VAL A 181 0.90 -1.94 9.83
C VAL A 181 1.52 -0.93 10.81
N ARG A 182 1.00 -0.81 12.06
CA ARG A 182 1.63 -0.01 13.12
C ARG A 182 3.04 -0.49 13.46
N GLU A 183 3.24 -1.80 13.55
CA GLU A 183 4.57 -2.36 13.80
C GLU A 183 5.54 -2.03 12.67
N LEU A 184 5.11 -2.18 11.42
CA LEU A 184 5.92 -1.82 10.25
C LEU A 184 6.28 -0.33 10.26
N ALA A 185 5.35 0.56 10.61
CA ALA A 185 5.61 1.99 10.76
C ALA A 185 6.66 2.27 11.85
N ARG A 186 6.55 1.62 13.02
CA ARG A 186 7.52 1.75 14.12
C ARG A 186 8.90 1.19 13.77
N ASP A 187 8.96 0.15 12.94
CA ASP A 187 10.20 -0.42 12.40
C ASP A 187 10.83 0.50 11.32
N GLY A 188 10.20 1.63 10.98
CA GLY A 188 10.71 2.60 10.02
C GLY A 188 10.48 2.20 8.56
N MET A 189 9.49 1.35 8.26
CA MET A 189 9.13 1.02 6.89
C MET A 189 8.53 2.25 6.18
N THR A 190 9.04 2.58 5.00
CA THR A 190 8.40 3.58 4.13
C THR A 190 7.11 2.99 3.57
N MET A 191 5.98 3.67 3.79
CA MET A 191 4.68 3.14 3.37
C MET A 191 3.81 4.20 2.71
N MET A 192 3.01 3.75 1.75
CA MET A 192 1.94 4.55 1.15
C MET A 192 0.65 3.73 1.20
N LEU A 193 -0.37 4.23 1.87
CA LEU A 193 -1.59 3.46 2.14
C LEU A 193 -2.84 4.21 1.70
N ALA A 194 -3.72 3.55 0.94
CA ALA A 194 -5.08 3.98 0.70
C ALA A 194 -5.98 3.35 1.77
N THR A 195 -6.72 4.17 2.51
CA THR A 195 -7.54 3.68 3.61
C THR A 195 -8.80 4.50 3.80
N HIS A 196 -9.83 3.86 4.34
CA HIS A 196 -11.05 4.48 4.87
C HIS A 196 -11.06 4.53 6.40
N GLU A 197 -10.02 4.02 7.06
CA GLU A 197 -9.85 4.03 8.51
C GLU A 197 -9.23 5.36 8.97
N MET A 198 -10.06 6.42 9.11
CA MET A 198 -9.57 7.78 9.40
C MET A 198 -8.81 7.87 10.73
N GLY A 199 -9.30 7.18 11.76
CA GLY A 199 -8.61 7.11 13.06
C GLY A 199 -7.23 6.48 12.97
N PHE A 200 -7.10 5.43 12.16
CA PHE A 200 -5.82 4.76 11.93
C PHE A 200 -4.87 5.64 11.09
N ALA A 201 -5.37 6.23 10.00
CA ALA A 201 -4.58 7.16 9.18
C ALA A 201 -4.01 8.29 10.03
N ARG A 202 -4.82 8.85 10.94
CA ARG A 202 -4.39 9.90 11.88
C ARG A 202 -3.27 9.43 12.81
N GLU A 203 -3.35 8.19 13.29
CA GLU A 203 -2.41 7.63 14.26
C GLU A 203 -1.04 7.31 13.66
N VAL A 204 -1.01 6.77 12.43
CA VAL A 204 0.21 6.17 11.87
C VAL A 204 0.92 7.03 10.83
N SER A 205 0.27 8.07 10.30
CA SER A 205 0.82 8.82 9.18
C SER A 205 1.68 9.98 9.62
N ASP A 206 2.75 10.22 8.86
CA ASP A 206 3.52 11.46 8.90
C ASP A 206 2.95 12.51 7.94
N LEU A 207 2.29 12.04 6.87
CA LEU A 207 1.66 12.87 5.85
C LEU A 207 0.31 12.28 5.46
N VAL A 208 -0.72 13.09 5.42
CA VAL A 208 -2.04 12.75 4.88
C VAL A 208 -2.26 13.52 3.61
N VAL A 209 -2.71 12.80 2.56
CA VAL A 209 -2.99 13.35 1.23
C VAL A 209 -4.45 13.11 0.90
N PHE A 210 -5.22 14.18 0.75
CA PHE A 210 -6.61 14.11 0.33
C PHE A 210 -6.70 14.22 -1.19
N LEU A 211 -7.17 13.14 -1.83
CA LEU A 211 -7.45 13.09 -3.26
C LEU A 211 -8.93 13.32 -3.53
N ASP A 212 -9.23 14.22 -4.44
CA ASP A 212 -10.58 14.41 -4.99
C ASP A 212 -10.50 14.58 -6.51
N GLN A 213 -11.33 13.85 -7.26
CA GLN A 213 -11.40 13.91 -8.73
C GLN A 213 -10.04 13.78 -9.44
N GLY A 214 -9.18 12.91 -8.94
CA GLY A 214 -7.87 12.64 -9.55
C GLY A 214 -6.76 13.63 -9.22
N ALA A 215 -7.01 14.65 -8.42
CA ALA A 215 -6.03 15.64 -8.00
C ALA A 215 -5.78 15.60 -6.49
N ILE A 216 -4.59 16.02 -6.05
CA ILE A 216 -4.32 16.29 -4.64
C ILE A 216 -4.93 17.64 -4.31
N LEU A 217 -5.98 17.63 -3.50
CA LEU A 217 -6.66 18.85 -3.10
C LEU A 217 -6.07 19.47 -1.83
N GLU A 218 -5.61 18.59 -0.91
CA GLU A 218 -4.97 19.00 0.32
C GLU A 218 -3.96 17.95 0.77
N GLN A 219 -2.84 18.39 1.32
CA GLN A 219 -1.87 17.51 1.97
C GLN A 219 -1.20 18.21 3.14
N GLY A 220 -0.90 17.47 4.18
CA GLY A 220 -0.26 18.00 5.38
C GLY A 220 -0.12 16.94 6.47
N PRO A 221 0.44 17.33 7.64
CA PRO A 221 0.48 16.45 8.80
C PRO A 221 -0.96 16.10 9.25
N PRO A 222 -1.14 14.94 9.92
CA PRO A 222 -2.47 14.46 10.32
C PRO A 222 -3.29 15.51 11.08
N GLU A 223 -2.68 16.24 12.02
CA GLU A 223 -3.36 17.26 12.83
C GLU A 223 -3.95 18.36 11.97
N GLN A 224 -3.23 18.80 10.92
CA GLN A 224 -3.74 19.82 10.02
C GLN A 224 -4.91 19.30 9.18
N VAL A 225 -4.74 18.13 8.53
CA VAL A 225 -5.75 17.64 7.58
C VAL A 225 -7.02 17.18 8.30
N PHE A 226 -6.91 16.58 9.48
CA PHE A 226 -8.07 16.05 10.21
C PHE A 226 -8.74 17.08 11.14
N ASP A 227 -7.98 18.00 11.76
CA ASP A 227 -8.53 18.91 12.78
C ASP A 227 -8.80 20.32 12.25
N ASP A 228 -7.94 20.81 11.33
CA ASP A 228 -8.06 22.16 10.76
C ASP A 228 -7.87 22.14 9.22
N PRO A 229 -8.69 21.37 8.48
CA PRO A 229 -8.56 21.28 7.03
C PRO A 229 -8.84 22.64 6.38
N VAL A 230 -7.92 23.06 5.51
CA VAL A 230 -7.97 24.35 4.80
C VAL A 230 -9.03 24.34 3.70
N GLN A 231 -9.16 23.20 2.98
CA GLN A 231 -10.08 23.09 1.86
C GLN A 231 -11.50 22.79 2.31
N ALA A 232 -12.49 23.49 1.76
CA ALA A 232 -13.90 23.26 2.08
C ALA A 232 -14.33 21.81 1.75
N ARG A 233 -13.80 21.25 0.65
CA ARG A 233 -14.11 19.88 0.22
C ARG A 233 -13.53 18.83 1.16
N THR A 234 -12.34 19.06 1.72
CA THR A 234 -11.76 18.19 2.76
C THR A 234 -12.64 18.17 4.00
N ARG A 235 -13.10 19.35 4.47
CA ARG A 235 -14.03 19.45 5.61
C ARG A 235 -15.32 18.68 5.37
N GLU A 236 -15.91 18.83 4.18
CA GLU A 236 -17.13 18.13 3.81
C GLU A 236 -16.93 16.61 3.83
N PHE A 237 -15.84 16.13 3.19
CA PHE A 237 -15.52 14.71 3.16
C PHE A 237 -15.33 14.14 4.57
N LEU A 238 -14.54 14.78 5.41
CA LEU A 238 -14.26 14.31 6.77
C LEU A 238 -15.54 14.25 7.62
N ARG A 239 -16.45 15.22 7.51
CA ARG A 239 -17.73 15.16 8.20
C ARG A 239 -18.55 13.95 7.80
N MET A 240 -18.63 13.65 6.50
CA MET A 240 -19.38 12.48 6.00
C MET A 240 -18.84 11.15 6.48
N VAL A 241 -17.52 11.03 6.72
CA VAL A 241 -16.90 9.76 7.12
C VAL A 241 -16.71 9.63 8.63
N THR A 242 -16.78 10.72 9.39
CA THR A 242 -16.60 10.72 10.85
C THR A 242 -17.92 10.86 11.63
N GLU A 243 -18.94 11.47 11.04
CA GLU A 243 -20.27 11.56 11.64
C GLU A 243 -21.10 10.36 11.15
N PRO A 244 -21.58 9.48 12.06
CA PRO A 244 -22.52 8.42 11.64
C PRO A 244 -23.77 9.09 11.09
N ALA A 245 -24.28 8.56 9.95
CA ALA A 245 -25.56 8.98 9.42
C ALA A 245 -26.62 8.76 10.50
N ALA A 246 -27.32 9.86 10.85
CA ALA A 246 -28.39 9.87 11.85
C ALA A 246 -29.60 9.06 11.39
#